data_05d167f922b98ea83424d15df9839cae
#
_entry.id   05d167f922b98ea83424d15df9839cae
#
_cell.length_a   1.000
_cell.length_b   1.000
_cell.length_c   1.000
_cell.angle_alpha   90.00
_cell.angle_beta   90.00
_cell.angle_gamma   90.00
#
_symmetry.space_group_name_H-M   'P 1'
#
loop_
_entity.id
_entity.type
_entity.pdbx_description
1 polymer ?
#
loop_
_entity_poly.entity_id
_entity_poly.type
_entity_poly.pdbx_seq_one_letter_code
_entity_poly.pdbx_strand_id
1 'polypeptide(L)'
;MDTSQKPELSVIVVISSDTTKSRADTVLLEVCLKALSDQAGPPATEIIVPYHAAVDGIEGLRKAFPDVVFVQAFELSSFTGKGGSREHHDELRSVGLAVARGDVIGLLEDQAIPDEHWCARAVEIQNSEFSVVGGAVENGVDSILNWAVYFCDFSRYQNPLPCGESGFASDSNSAYKMSALQSVRHLWADSFHETLVNSALMERGERIALRPDLVAYQNRRGLSLGSAVRERLVWGRSYAATRCLLLGSERFAYALLTPILPMLMAFRLTVNVAKRRRGIRKCLEAFPVILLLLSAWALGEMMGYL
;
A
#
# COMPACT_ATOMS: atom_id res chain seq x y z
N MET A 1 -2.76 27.00 9.62
CA MET A 1 -1.33 27.07 9.24
C MET A 1 -1.12 28.14 8.19
N ASP A 2 0.00 28.85 8.23
CA ASP A 2 0.34 29.84 7.19
C ASP A 2 0.56 29.10 5.86
N THR A 3 -0.35 29.28 4.91
CA THR A 3 -0.35 28.59 3.59
C THR A 3 0.76 29.07 2.66
N SER A 4 1.62 29.98 3.10
CA SER A 4 2.71 30.56 2.33
C SER A 4 4.01 29.74 2.40
N GLN A 5 4.19 28.90 3.41
CA GLN A 5 5.41 28.12 3.56
C GLN A 5 5.29 26.77 2.83
N LYS A 6 6.32 26.43 2.04
CA LYS A 6 6.42 25.12 1.38
C LYS A 6 6.48 24.02 2.44
N PRO A 7 5.66 22.95 2.36
CA PRO A 7 5.74 21.85 3.30
C PRO A 7 7.04 21.06 3.10
N GLU A 8 7.56 20.50 4.18
CA GLU A 8 8.68 19.54 4.14
C GLU A 8 8.21 18.18 3.69
N LEU A 9 6.98 17.79 4.10
CA LEU A 9 6.37 16.49 3.85
C LEU A 9 4.98 16.63 3.21
N SER A 10 4.75 15.92 2.11
CA SER A 10 3.40 15.66 1.60
C SER A 10 3.04 14.19 1.84
N VAL A 11 2.01 13.93 2.63
CA VAL A 11 1.51 12.57 2.88
C VAL A 11 0.32 12.30 1.96
N ILE A 12 0.47 11.36 1.05
CA ILE A 12 -0.62 10.92 0.16
C ILE A 12 -1.26 9.69 0.77
N VAL A 13 -2.55 9.79 1.10
CA VAL A 13 -3.35 8.69 1.65
C VAL A 13 -4.37 8.24 0.62
N VAL A 14 -4.21 7.04 0.08
CA VAL A 14 -5.15 6.46 -0.89
C VAL A 14 -6.17 5.56 -0.21
N ILE A 15 -7.41 5.55 -0.71
CA ILE A 15 -8.48 4.70 -0.19
C ILE A 15 -8.39 3.33 -0.84
N SER A 16 -7.68 2.40 -0.18
CA SER A 16 -7.51 1.03 -0.63
C SER A 16 -8.66 0.10 -0.21
N SER A 17 -9.48 0.52 0.75
CA SER A 17 -10.60 -0.25 1.28
C SER A 17 -11.77 -0.45 0.30
N ASP A 18 -11.77 0.26 -0.83
CA ASP A 18 -12.83 0.21 -1.84
C ASP A 18 -12.64 -0.86 -2.94
N THR A 19 -11.52 -1.57 -2.94
CA THR A 19 -11.14 -2.52 -4.02
C THR A 19 -12.24 -3.52 -4.39
N THR A 20 -13.06 -3.94 -3.43
CA THR A 20 -14.12 -4.95 -3.64
C THR A 20 -15.53 -4.42 -3.43
N LYS A 21 -15.69 -3.15 -3.10
CA LYS A 21 -16.99 -2.50 -2.86
C LYS A 21 -17.36 -1.62 -4.05
N SER A 22 -18.65 -1.61 -4.42
CA SER A 22 -19.17 -0.68 -5.43
C SER A 22 -19.20 0.77 -4.92
N ARG A 23 -19.22 0.96 -3.60
CA ARG A 23 -19.10 2.23 -2.89
C ARG A 23 -18.17 2.03 -1.69
N ALA A 24 -17.20 2.90 -1.53
CA ALA A 24 -16.34 2.93 -0.37
C ALA A 24 -16.93 3.86 0.69
N ASP A 25 -16.58 3.60 1.96
CA ASP A 25 -16.84 4.50 3.08
C ASP A 25 -15.52 5.08 3.61
N THR A 26 -15.62 6.08 4.46
CA THR A 26 -14.46 6.83 4.98
C THR A 26 -14.08 6.46 6.41
N VAL A 27 -14.63 5.38 6.98
CA VAL A 27 -14.43 5.02 8.39
C VAL A 27 -12.96 4.73 8.71
N LEU A 28 -12.25 4.00 7.84
CA LEU A 28 -10.84 3.72 8.03
C LEU A 28 -9.98 4.94 7.77
N LEU A 29 -10.32 5.73 6.75
CA LEU A 29 -9.65 6.99 6.42
C LEU A 29 -9.70 7.97 7.58
N GLU A 30 -10.84 8.11 8.26
CA GLU A 30 -10.98 9.00 9.43
C GLU A 30 -9.97 8.64 10.53
N VAL A 31 -9.80 7.34 10.81
CA VAL A 31 -8.82 6.87 11.81
C VAL A 31 -7.38 7.17 11.37
N CYS A 32 -7.06 6.98 10.09
CA CYS A 32 -5.75 7.31 9.54
C CYS A 32 -5.47 8.82 9.62
N LEU A 33 -6.41 9.67 9.20
CA LEU A 33 -6.28 11.13 9.25
C LEU A 33 -6.11 11.64 10.68
N LYS A 34 -6.85 11.05 11.63
CA LYS A 34 -6.68 11.38 13.04
C LYS A 34 -5.27 11.05 13.53
N ALA A 35 -4.75 9.88 13.22
CA ALA A 35 -3.39 9.50 13.60
C ALA A 35 -2.32 10.41 12.95
N LEU A 36 -2.56 10.91 11.73
CA LEU A 36 -1.70 11.89 11.08
C LEU A 36 -1.81 13.28 11.70
N SER A 37 -2.99 13.65 12.20
CA SER A 37 -3.18 14.93 12.89
C SER A 37 -2.58 14.94 14.31
N ASP A 38 -2.52 13.78 14.95
CA ASP A 38 -2.03 13.59 16.32
C ASP A 38 -0.51 13.28 16.38
N GLN A 39 0.25 13.50 15.29
CA GLN A 39 1.69 13.24 15.23
C GLN A 39 2.49 14.07 16.25
N ALA A 40 3.48 13.45 16.88
CA ALA A 40 4.36 14.09 17.84
C ALA A 40 5.47 14.89 17.11
N GLY A 41 5.48 16.22 17.29
CA GLY A 41 6.48 17.10 16.69
C GLY A 41 6.58 16.99 15.17
N PRO A 42 5.46 17.07 14.44
CA PRO A 42 5.48 16.88 13.00
C PRO A 42 6.25 18.01 12.32
N PRO A 43 6.97 17.71 11.21
CA PRO A 43 7.49 18.73 10.31
C PRO A 43 6.33 19.51 9.67
N ALA A 44 6.64 20.56 8.90
CA ALA A 44 5.63 21.23 8.09
C ALA A 44 5.05 20.21 7.07
N THR A 45 3.83 19.73 7.37
CA THR A 45 3.22 18.60 6.65
C THR A 45 1.91 19.03 5.99
N GLU A 46 1.71 18.65 4.74
CA GLU A 46 0.41 18.62 4.09
C GLU A 46 -0.07 17.17 3.94
N ILE A 47 -1.37 16.94 4.13
CA ILE A 47 -2.01 15.64 3.93
C ILE A 47 -2.90 15.76 2.70
N ILE A 48 -2.74 14.83 1.74
CA ILE A 48 -3.45 14.82 0.47
C ILE A 48 -4.23 13.51 0.37
N VAL A 49 -5.53 13.61 0.15
CA VAL A 49 -6.43 12.47 -0.05
C VAL A 49 -7.03 12.55 -1.45
N PRO A 50 -6.43 11.86 -2.42
CA PRO A 50 -7.08 11.67 -3.72
C PRO A 50 -8.21 10.65 -3.59
N TYR A 51 -9.37 10.95 -4.18
CA TYR A 51 -10.54 10.09 -4.06
C TYR A 51 -11.40 10.10 -5.33
N HIS A 52 -12.11 9.00 -5.59
CA HIS A 52 -13.11 8.90 -6.65
C HIS A 52 -14.50 9.31 -6.14
N ALA A 53 -15.35 9.82 -7.02
CA ALA A 53 -16.71 10.29 -6.69
C ALA A 53 -17.62 9.21 -6.06
N ALA A 54 -17.29 7.93 -6.20
CA ALA A 54 -18.02 6.82 -5.57
C ALA A 54 -17.74 6.64 -4.07
N VAL A 55 -16.82 7.44 -3.49
CA VAL A 55 -16.51 7.39 -2.06
C VAL A 55 -17.52 8.23 -1.28
N ASP A 56 -18.24 7.60 -0.36
CA ASP A 56 -19.20 8.27 0.49
C ASP A 56 -18.52 8.84 1.76
N GLY A 57 -18.99 10.00 2.24
CA GLY A 57 -18.56 10.59 3.52
C GLY A 57 -17.44 11.62 3.43
N ILE A 58 -16.87 11.89 2.26
CA ILE A 58 -15.79 12.88 2.07
C ILE A 58 -16.16 14.27 2.61
N GLU A 59 -17.39 14.74 2.39
CA GLU A 59 -17.82 16.05 2.89
C GLU A 59 -17.85 16.15 4.42
N GLY A 60 -18.11 15.03 5.11
CA GLY A 60 -17.96 14.94 6.56
C GLY A 60 -16.51 15.09 7.00
N LEU A 61 -15.60 14.42 6.31
CA LEU A 61 -14.16 14.52 6.60
C LEU A 61 -13.58 15.89 6.29
N ARG A 62 -14.01 16.56 5.22
CA ARG A 62 -13.60 17.95 4.92
C ARG A 62 -13.90 18.92 6.08
N LYS A 63 -15.03 18.70 6.76
CA LYS A 63 -15.41 19.51 7.93
C LYS A 63 -14.60 19.16 9.17
N ALA A 64 -14.32 17.86 9.36
CA ALA A 64 -13.56 17.36 10.50
C ALA A 64 -12.05 17.65 10.39
N PHE A 65 -11.51 17.68 9.17
CA PHE A 65 -10.10 17.87 8.87
C PHE A 65 -9.91 18.99 7.82
N PRO A 66 -10.09 20.25 8.20
CA PRO A 66 -10.09 21.39 7.26
C PRO A 66 -8.71 21.65 6.62
N ASP A 67 -7.62 21.20 7.24
CA ASP A 67 -6.24 21.32 6.73
C ASP A 67 -5.85 20.20 5.75
N VAL A 68 -6.70 19.19 5.56
CA VAL A 68 -6.45 18.09 4.61
C VAL A 68 -6.90 18.49 3.20
N VAL A 69 -6.06 18.26 2.22
CA VAL A 69 -6.32 18.51 0.80
C VAL A 69 -7.02 17.32 0.17
N PHE A 70 -8.34 17.40 -0.01
CA PHE A 70 -9.11 16.36 -0.69
C PHE A 70 -9.19 16.66 -2.19
N VAL A 71 -8.62 15.77 -3.01
CA VAL A 71 -8.53 15.91 -4.48
C VAL A 71 -9.45 14.91 -5.15
N GLN A 72 -10.52 15.38 -5.78
CA GLN A 72 -11.41 14.51 -6.51
C GLN A 72 -10.82 14.14 -7.87
N ALA A 73 -10.65 12.85 -8.12
CA ALA A 73 -10.35 12.31 -9.44
C ALA A 73 -11.67 12.15 -10.22
N PHE A 74 -11.79 12.84 -11.34
CA PHE A 74 -13.03 12.80 -12.14
C PHE A 74 -13.10 11.59 -13.05
N GLU A 75 -11.97 11.17 -13.60
CA GLU A 75 -11.86 10.02 -14.50
C GLU A 75 -10.70 9.14 -14.07
N LEU A 76 -11.01 7.89 -13.74
CA LEU A 76 -10.02 6.84 -13.49
C LEU A 76 -10.24 5.74 -14.53
N SER A 77 -9.22 5.44 -15.32
CA SER A 77 -9.31 4.47 -16.42
C SER A 77 -9.59 3.05 -15.92
N SER A 78 -9.12 2.75 -14.72
CA SER A 78 -9.28 1.46 -14.05
C SER A 78 -10.59 1.32 -13.27
N PHE A 79 -11.38 2.39 -13.10
CA PHE A 79 -12.62 2.35 -12.33
C PHE A 79 -13.80 1.87 -13.20
N THR A 80 -14.27 0.64 -12.94
CA THR A 80 -15.33 0.00 -13.74
C THR A 80 -16.74 0.20 -13.18
N GLY A 81 -16.93 0.98 -12.13
CA GLY A 81 -18.22 1.20 -11.46
C GLY A 81 -18.71 0.03 -10.58
N LYS A 82 -18.01 -1.11 -10.60
CA LYS A 82 -18.33 -2.33 -9.81
C LYS A 82 -17.37 -2.57 -8.64
N GLY A 83 -16.74 -1.54 -8.16
CA GLY A 83 -15.60 -1.56 -7.27
C GLY A 83 -14.31 -1.31 -8.05
N GLY A 84 -13.34 -0.68 -7.42
CA GLY A 84 -12.04 -0.42 -8.03
C GLY A 84 -11.27 -1.73 -8.25
N SER A 85 -10.35 -1.70 -9.18
CA SER A 85 -9.27 -2.66 -9.28
C SER A 85 -8.07 -2.17 -8.47
N ARG A 86 -7.01 -2.97 -8.33
CA ARG A 86 -5.78 -2.50 -7.66
C ARG A 86 -5.16 -1.31 -8.40
N GLU A 87 -5.27 -1.29 -9.73
CA GLU A 87 -4.75 -0.24 -10.60
C GLU A 87 -5.35 1.14 -10.29
N HIS A 88 -6.59 1.20 -9.79
CA HIS A 88 -7.23 2.42 -9.37
C HIS A 88 -6.47 3.12 -8.21
N HIS A 89 -5.86 2.37 -7.29
CA HIS A 89 -5.04 2.96 -6.24
C HIS A 89 -3.77 3.61 -6.81
N ASP A 90 -3.20 3.02 -7.86
CA ASP A 90 -2.01 3.55 -8.53
C ASP A 90 -2.33 4.85 -9.28
N GLU A 91 -3.52 4.95 -9.91
CA GLU A 91 -4.00 6.20 -10.51
C GLU A 91 -4.26 7.27 -9.44
N LEU A 92 -4.88 6.92 -8.31
CA LEU A 92 -5.10 7.85 -7.20
C LEU A 92 -3.77 8.37 -6.62
N ARG A 93 -2.72 7.53 -6.49
CA ARG A 93 -1.40 7.98 -6.07
C ARG A 93 -0.85 9.04 -7.03
N SER A 94 -1.02 8.86 -8.34
CA SER A 94 -0.60 9.83 -9.36
C SER A 94 -1.33 11.16 -9.20
N VAL A 95 -2.63 11.13 -8.96
CA VAL A 95 -3.43 12.34 -8.69
C VAL A 95 -2.91 13.08 -7.45
N GLY A 96 -2.58 12.36 -6.38
CA GLY A 96 -1.99 12.93 -5.18
C GLY A 96 -0.60 13.53 -5.44
N LEU A 97 0.26 12.80 -6.16
CA LEU A 97 1.62 13.24 -6.53
C LEU A 97 1.61 14.51 -7.40
N ALA A 98 0.61 14.66 -8.28
CA ALA A 98 0.51 15.81 -9.17
C ALA A 98 0.29 17.14 -8.42
N VAL A 99 -0.29 17.10 -7.22
CA VAL A 99 -0.58 18.28 -6.40
C VAL A 99 0.34 18.42 -5.19
N ALA A 100 1.16 17.43 -4.89
CA ALA A 100 2.08 17.42 -3.77
C ALA A 100 3.19 18.47 -3.92
N ARG A 101 3.51 19.20 -2.84
CA ARG A 101 4.46 20.31 -2.82
C ARG A 101 5.67 20.04 -1.93
N GLY A 102 5.61 19.01 -1.06
CA GLY A 102 6.66 18.67 -0.12
C GLY A 102 7.95 18.20 -0.79
N ASP A 103 9.06 18.40 -0.11
CA ASP A 103 10.35 17.86 -0.55
C ASP A 103 10.44 16.35 -0.34
N VAL A 104 9.67 15.82 0.62
CA VAL A 104 9.45 14.40 0.86
C VAL A 104 8.00 14.05 0.58
N ILE A 105 7.79 12.90 -0.06
CA ILE A 105 6.48 12.31 -0.31
C ILE A 105 6.34 11.06 0.54
N GLY A 106 5.39 11.06 1.45
CA GLY A 106 4.97 9.88 2.18
C GLY A 106 3.78 9.19 1.51
N LEU A 107 3.83 7.87 1.36
CA LEU A 107 2.72 7.07 0.82
C LEU A 107 2.13 6.21 1.93
N LEU A 108 0.83 6.33 2.13
CA LEU A 108 0.03 5.52 3.05
C LEU A 108 -1.29 5.10 2.40
N GLU A 109 -1.93 4.12 3.00
CA GLU A 109 -3.30 3.72 2.68
C GLU A 109 -4.26 4.12 3.81
N ASP A 110 -5.54 4.26 3.52
CA ASP A 110 -6.59 4.58 4.49
C ASP A 110 -6.68 3.59 5.67
N GLN A 111 -6.20 2.36 5.46
CA GLN A 111 -6.14 1.30 6.46
C GLN A 111 -4.93 1.42 7.40
N ALA A 112 -4.03 2.36 7.16
CA ALA A 112 -2.83 2.55 7.97
C ALA A 112 -3.12 3.43 9.18
N ILE A 113 -2.57 3.05 10.34
CA ILE A 113 -2.40 3.93 11.50
C ILE A 113 -0.89 4.17 11.61
N PRO A 114 -0.36 5.32 11.17
CA PRO A 114 1.05 5.64 11.34
C PRO A 114 1.40 5.77 12.82
N ASP A 115 2.62 5.35 13.17
CA ASP A 115 3.19 5.57 14.51
C ASP A 115 3.25 7.08 14.83
N GLU A 116 3.22 7.45 16.10
CA GLU A 116 3.17 8.85 16.56
C GLU A 116 4.35 9.74 16.09
N HIS A 117 5.46 9.14 15.67
CA HIS A 117 6.64 9.84 15.13
C HIS A 117 6.84 9.60 13.63
N TRP A 118 5.86 9.04 12.95
CA TRP A 118 6.00 8.63 11.54
C TRP A 118 6.40 9.79 10.62
N CYS A 119 5.74 10.95 10.75
CA CYS A 119 6.03 12.13 9.93
C CYS A 119 7.46 12.65 10.16
N ALA A 120 7.89 12.72 11.41
CA ALA A 120 9.26 13.13 11.76
C ALA A 120 10.31 12.19 11.18
N ARG A 121 10.07 10.87 11.26
CA ARG A 121 10.97 9.85 10.69
C ARG A 121 10.98 9.84 9.17
N ALA A 122 9.84 10.14 8.53
CA ALA A 122 9.76 10.18 7.07
C ALA A 122 10.64 11.27 6.46
N VAL A 123 10.70 12.47 7.06
CA VAL A 123 11.51 13.58 6.54
C VAL A 123 13.02 13.40 6.74
N GLU A 124 13.45 12.52 7.63
CA GLU A 124 14.88 12.22 7.83
C GLU A 124 15.56 11.67 6.58
N ILE A 125 14.77 11.16 5.60
CA ILE A 125 15.30 10.72 4.30
C ILE A 125 16.07 11.84 3.58
N GLN A 126 15.67 13.12 3.76
CA GLN A 126 16.32 14.25 3.11
C GLN A 126 17.82 14.30 3.42
N ASN A 127 18.19 13.97 4.64
CA ASN A 127 19.58 14.00 5.12
C ASN A 127 20.32 12.67 4.91
N SER A 128 19.69 11.70 4.24
CA SER A 128 20.26 10.38 3.96
C SER A 128 20.73 10.25 2.50
N GLU A 129 21.56 9.25 2.24
CA GLU A 129 21.97 8.86 0.90
C GLU A 129 20.88 8.10 0.10
N PHE A 130 19.76 7.77 0.76
CA PHE A 130 18.66 7.03 0.16
C PHE A 130 17.63 7.98 -0.43
N SER A 131 17.05 7.59 -1.55
CA SER A 131 16.00 8.33 -2.25
C SER A 131 14.61 7.77 -1.97
N VAL A 132 14.56 6.51 -1.50
CA VAL A 132 13.35 5.82 -1.09
C VAL A 132 13.61 5.09 0.23
N VAL A 133 12.69 5.20 1.18
CA VAL A 133 12.67 4.38 2.38
C VAL A 133 11.34 3.67 2.52
N GLY A 134 11.38 2.35 2.70
CA GLY A 134 10.22 1.54 3.05
C GLY A 134 10.18 1.29 4.56
N GLY A 135 9.02 1.50 5.15
CA GLY A 135 8.79 1.27 6.58
C GLY A 135 8.31 -0.14 6.92
N ALA A 136 8.29 -0.43 8.21
CA ALA A 136 7.67 -1.63 8.74
C ALA A 136 6.15 -1.51 8.74
N VAL A 137 5.47 -2.60 8.37
CA VAL A 137 4.01 -2.72 8.51
C VAL A 137 3.73 -3.75 9.59
N GLU A 138 2.92 -3.36 10.58
CA GLU A 138 2.51 -4.21 11.70
C GLU A 138 1.01 -4.47 11.68
N ASN A 139 0.56 -5.58 12.25
CA ASN A 139 -0.87 -5.83 12.38
C ASN A 139 -1.47 -5.00 13.53
N GLY A 140 -2.44 -4.15 13.25
CA GLY A 140 -3.14 -3.30 14.21
C GLY A 140 -4.40 -3.92 14.81
N VAL A 141 -4.85 -5.10 14.33
CA VAL A 141 -6.10 -5.74 14.79
C VAL A 141 -5.84 -7.20 15.16
N ASP A 142 -5.92 -7.52 16.46
CA ASP A 142 -5.66 -8.88 16.96
C ASP A 142 -6.87 -9.82 16.75
N SER A 143 -7.07 -10.25 15.50
CA SER A 143 -7.99 -11.33 15.15
C SER A 143 -7.32 -12.33 14.21
N ILE A 144 -7.78 -13.59 14.21
CA ILE A 144 -7.21 -14.63 13.34
C ILE A 144 -7.27 -14.23 11.86
N LEU A 145 -8.39 -13.65 11.42
CA LEU A 145 -8.56 -13.22 10.03
C LEU A 145 -7.61 -12.06 9.68
N ASN A 146 -7.47 -11.06 10.56
CA ASN A 146 -6.54 -9.95 10.34
C ASN A 146 -5.08 -10.43 10.31
N TRP A 147 -4.70 -11.35 11.20
CA TRP A 147 -3.38 -11.98 11.15
C TRP A 147 -3.15 -12.75 9.86
N ALA A 148 -4.16 -13.50 9.37
CA ALA A 148 -4.04 -14.21 8.10
C ALA A 148 -3.81 -13.27 6.92
N VAL A 149 -4.61 -12.21 6.79
CA VAL A 149 -4.46 -11.19 5.74
C VAL A 149 -3.11 -10.48 5.87
N TYR A 150 -2.74 -10.05 7.08
CA TYR A 150 -1.47 -9.40 7.35
C TYR A 150 -0.27 -10.26 6.92
N PHE A 151 -0.23 -11.54 7.28
CA PHE A 151 0.86 -12.42 6.85
C PHE A 151 0.89 -12.64 5.35
N CYS A 152 -0.25 -12.70 4.68
CA CYS A 152 -0.30 -12.81 3.22
C CYS A 152 0.29 -11.58 2.54
N ASP A 153 0.04 -10.38 3.05
CA ASP A 153 0.42 -9.12 2.41
C ASP A 153 1.77 -8.58 2.90
N PHE A 154 2.01 -8.65 4.21
CA PHE A 154 3.06 -7.88 4.86
C PHE A 154 4.09 -8.72 5.63
N SER A 155 4.09 -10.06 5.51
CA SER A 155 5.07 -10.90 6.22
C SER A 155 6.54 -10.51 5.96
N ARG A 156 6.84 -9.93 4.79
CA ARG A 156 8.18 -9.44 4.45
C ARG A 156 8.51 -8.07 5.06
N TYR A 157 7.49 -7.30 5.44
CA TYR A 157 7.62 -5.97 6.03
C TYR A 157 7.43 -5.95 7.55
N GLN A 158 7.25 -7.11 8.16
CA GLN A 158 7.13 -7.28 9.61
C GLN A 158 8.44 -6.95 10.34
N ASN A 159 8.37 -6.26 11.49
CA ASN A 159 9.50 -6.12 12.38
C ASN A 159 9.86 -7.46 13.09
N PRO A 160 11.17 -7.70 13.32
CA PRO A 160 12.33 -6.85 13.03
C PRO A 160 12.63 -6.80 11.53
N LEU A 161 12.39 -5.64 10.93
CA LEU A 161 12.71 -5.38 9.53
C LEU A 161 14.24 -5.17 9.40
N PRO A 162 14.92 -5.69 8.36
CA PRO A 162 16.31 -5.32 8.11
C PRO A 162 16.42 -3.81 7.94
N CYS A 163 17.41 -3.22 8.61
CA CYS A 163 17.71 -1.80 8.42
C CYS A 163 18.78 -1.62 7.35
N GLY A 164 18.61 -0.63 6.47
CA GLY A 164 19.59 -0.28 5.46
C GLY A 164 19.17 -0.66 4.04
N GLU A 165 20.14 -0.76 3.14
CA GLU A 165 19.91 -0.89 1.70
C GLU A 165 19.03 -2.10 1.33
N SER A 166 18.12 -1.87 0.39
CA SER A 166 17.13 -2.86 -0.06
C SER A 166 16.86 -2.69 -1.54
N GLY A 167 16.47 -3.77 -2.22
CA GLY A 167 15.98 -3.74 -3.60
C GLY A 167 14.46 -3.49 -3.71
N PHE A 168 13.77 -3.14 -2.62
CA PHE A 168 12.33 -2.94 -2.62
C PHE A 168 11.87 -2.06 -1.44
N ALA A 169 10.73 -1.40 -1.62
CA ALA A 169 9.95 -0.74 -0.59
C ALA A 169 8.46 -1.01 -0.86
N SER A 170 7.56 -0.83 0.09
CA SER A 170 6.12 -0.97 -0.12
C SER A 170 5.49 0.39 -0.37
N ASP A 171 4.55 0.46 -1.28
CA ASP A 171 3.72 1.64 -1.51
C ASP A 171 2.67 1.91 -0.40
N SER A 172 2.52 0.96 0.51
CA SER A 172 1.59 1.07 1.66
C SER A 172 2.20 1.76 2.88
N ASN A 173 3.53 1.86 2.95
CA ASN A 173 4.27 2.57 4.00
C ASN A 173 5.67 2.92 3.51
N SER A 174 5.83 4.08 2.89
CA SER A 174 7.12 4.52 2.34
C SER A 174 7.23 6.04 2.29
N ALA A 175 8.47 6.50 2.17
CA ALA A 175 8.78 7.89 1.87
C ALA A 175 9.78 7.97 0.70
N TYR A 176 9.60 8.99 -0.14
CA TYR A 176 10.39 9.27 -1.34
C TYR A 176 10.92 10.69 -1.30
N LYS A 177 12.13 10.94 -1.79
CA LYS A 177 12.53 12.30 -2.15
C LYS A 177 11.77 12.75 -3.40
N MET A 178 11.14 13.91 -3.34
CA MET A 178 10.42 14.47 -4.50
C MET A 178 11.36 14.63 -5.71
N SER A 179 12.61 15.03 -5.50
CA SER A 179 13.60 15.17 -6.57
C SER A 179 13.83 13.85 -7.33
N ALA A 180 13.90 12.73 -6.62
CA ALA A 180 14.02 11.41 -7.24
C ALA A 180 12.77 11.05 -8.03
N LEU A 181 11.57 11.24 -7.47
CA LEU A 181 10.31 11.00 -8.18
C LEU A 181 10.20 11.87 -9.46
N GLN A 182 10.58 13.12 -9.40
CA GLN A 182 10.55 14.01 -10.58
C GLN A 182 11.46 13.50 -11.72
N SER A 183 12.58 12.84 -11.39
CA SER A 183 13.50 12.28 -12.41
C SER A 183 12.87 11.16 -13.24
N VAL A 184 11.82 10.50 -12.71
CA VAL A 184 11.09 9.40 -13.35
C VAL A 184 9.60 9.73 -13.56
N ARG A 185 9.24 11.01 -13.61
CA ARG A 185 7.86 11.49 -13.69
C ARG A 185 7.03 10.79 -14.78
N HIS A 186 7.64 10.53 -15.94
CA HIS A 186 6.95 9.86 -17.06
C HIS A 186 6.43 8.46 -16.74
N LEU A 187 6.92 7.81 -15.66
CA LEU A 187 6.48 6.48 -15.25
C LEU A 187 5.31 6.51 -14.26
N TRP A 188 5.07 7.66 -13.60
CA TRP A 188 4.02 7.76 -12.60
C TRP A 188 2.98 8.85 -12.89
N ALA A 189 3.13 9.61 -13.97
CA ALA A 189 2.24 10.73 -14.27
C ALA A 189 0.77 10.30 -14.42
N ASP A 190 0.52 9.11 -14.96
CA ASP A 190 -0.82 8.56 -15.15
C ASP A 190 -1.16 7.49 -14.11
N SER A 191 -0.19 6.67 -13.70
CA SER A 191 -0.39 5.58 -12.76
C SER A 191 0.93 5.24 -12.04
N PHE A 192 0.92 5.30 -10.70
CA PHE A 192 2.11 5.03 -9.88
C PHE A 192 2.23 3.54 -9.58
N HIS A 193 2.96 2.83 -10.42
CA HIS A 193 3.35 1.44 -10.17
C HIS A 193 4.66 1.38 -9.39
N GLU A 194 4.58 1.10 -8.09
CA GLU A 194 5.71 1.07 -7.16
C GLU A 194 6.92 0.31 -7.72
N THR A 195 6.71 -0.89 -8.24
CA THR A 195 7.79 -1.74 -8.75
C THR A 195 8.52 -1.11 -9.94
N LEU A 196 7.78 -0.48 -10.87
CA LEU A 196 8.36 0.19 -12.03
C LEU A 196 9.13 1.43 -11.62
N VAL A 197 8.55 2.26 -10.74
CA VAL A 197 9.18 3.47 -10.22
C VAL A 197 10.47 3.13 -9.48
N ASN A 198 10.43 2.17 -8.56
CA ASN A 198 11.59 1.75 -7.78
C ASN A 198 12.69 1.16 -8.67
N SER A 199 12.36 0.31 -9.65
CA SER A 199 13.34 -0.23 -10.60
C SER A 199 14.03 0.86 -11.41
N ALA A 200 13.26 1.82 -11.94
CA ALA A 200 13.80 2.92 -12.72
C ALA A 200 14.68 3.86 -11.88
N LEU A 201 14.34 4.08 -10.61
CA LEU A 201 15.18 4.83 -9.68
C LEU A 201 16.53 4.11 -9.45
N MET A 202 16.50 2.80 -9.18
CA MET A 202 17.72 2.00 -8.99
C MET A 202 18.59 1.98 -10.25
N GLU A 203 18.01 1.89 -11.45
CA GLU A 203 18.73 1.96 -12.74
C GLU A 203 19.43 3.31 -12.94
N ARG A 204 18.96 4.37 -12.30
CA ARG A 204 19.58 5.71 -12.28
C ARG A 204 20.62 5.88 -11.16
N GLY A 205 20.87 4.83 -10.38
CA GLY A 205 21.83 4.87 -9.28
C GLY A 205 21.23 5.39 -7.96
N GLU A 206 19.91 5.61 -7.90
CA GLU A 206 19.22 5.95 -6.65
C GLU A 206 19.15 4.73 -5.73
N ARG A 207 19.24 4.95 -4.43
CA ARG A 207 19.29 3.88 -3.43
C ARG A 207 17.98 3.81 -2.63
N ILE A 208 17.55 2.60 -2.37
CA ILE A 208 16.38 2.28 -1.57
C ILE A 208 16.83 1.68 -0.25
N ALA A 209 16.19 2.03 0.86
CA ALA A 209 16.44 1.43 2.16
C ALA A 209 15.16 0.95 2.83
N LEU A 210 15.31 0.07 3.81
CA LEU A 210 14.27 -0.27 4.78
C LEU A 210 14.59 0.35 6.13
N ARG A 211 13.55 0.86 6.79
CA ARG A 211 13.63 1.47 8.13
C ARG A 211 12.63 0.82 9.08
N PRO A 212 13.10 0.06 10.08
CA PRO A 212 12.23 -0.64 11.03
C PRO A 212 11.46 0.29 11.98
N ASP A 213 11.91 1.53 12.14
CA ASP A 213 11.31 2.56 12.99
C ASP A 213 10.24 3.41 12.26
N LEU A 214 10.18 3.36 10.93
CA LEU A 214 9.09 3.97 10.16
C LEU A 214 7.89 2.99 10.15
N VAL A 215 7.09 3.00 11.22
CA VAL A 215 6.05 1.99 11.46
C VAL A 215 4.67 2.50 11.07
N ALA A 216 3.91 1.67 10.36
CA ALA A 216 2.47 1.83 10.18
C ALA A 216 1.74 0.53 10.58
N TYR A 217 0.62 0.67 11.29
CA TYR A 217 -0.20 -0.45 11.73
C TYR A 217 -1.36 -0.64 10.77
N GLN A 218 -1.49 -1.83 10.18
CA GLN A 218 -2.65 -2.16 9.34
C GLN A 218 -3.91 -2.33 10.20
N ASN A 219 -4.91 -1.47 9.98
CA ASN A 219 -6.15 -1.40 10.73
C ASN A 219 -7.35 -1.80 9.87
N ARG A 220 -7.56 -3.08 9.66
CA ARG A 220 -8.70 -3.62 8.87
C ARG A 220 -9.85 -4.06 9.79
N ARG A 221 -10.38 -3.16 10.60
CA ARG A 221 -11.54 -3.44 11.45
C ARG A 221 -12.77 -3.73 10.58
N GLY A 222 -13.60 -4.66 11.02
CA GLY A 222 -14.81 -5.05 10.30
C GLY A 222 -14.56 -5.97 9.09
N LEU A 223 -13.33 -6.47 8.89
CA LEU A 223 -13.03 -7.43 7.84
C LEU A 223 -13.83 -8.72 8.01
N SER A 224 -14.51 -9.18 6.95
CA SER A 224 -15.17 -10.48 6.90
C SER A 224 -14.37 -11.49 6.08
N LEU A 225 -14.51 -12.79 6.39
CA LEU A 225 -13.85 -13.84 5.63
C LEU A 225 -14.28 -13.82 4.15
N GLY A 226 -15.57 -13.58 3.90
CA GLY A 226 -16.09 -13.50 2.52
C GLY A 226 -15.49 -12.36 1.73
N SER A 227 -15.33 -11.16 2.34
CA SER A 227 -14.68 -10.02 1.68
C SER A 227 -13.20 -10.28 1.44
N ALA A 228 -12.49 -10.86 2.41
CA ALA A 228 -11.07 -11.20 2.24
C ALA A 228 -10.84 -12.24 1.12
N VAL A 229 -11.66 -13.28 1.03
CA VAL A 229 -11.58 -14.28 -0.04
C VAL A 229 -11.87 -13.65 -1.40
N ARG A 230 -12.93 -12.82 -1.49
CA ARG A 230 -13.27 -12.11 -2.73
C ARG A 230 -12.14 -11.19 -3.20
N GLU A 231 -11.55 -10.44 -2.30
CA GLU A 231 -10.40 -9.58 -2.56
C GLU A 231 -9.22 -10.37 -3.14
N ARG A 232 -8.89 -11.53 -2.55
CA ARG A 232 -7.83 -12.41 -3.06
C ARG A 232 -8.12 -12.91 -4.49
N LEU A 233 -9.35 -13.28 -4.78
CA LEU A 233 -9.74 -13.68 -6.12
C LEU A 233 -9.58 -12.53 -7.13
N VAL A 234 -10.06 -11.33 -6.79
CA VAL A 234 -9.95 -10.14 -7.65
C VAL A 234 -8.50 -9.79 -7.90
N TRP A 235 -7.68 -9.72 -6.85
CA TRP A 235 -6.27 -9.35 -6.96
C TRP A 235 -5.44 -10.39 -7.70
N GLY A 236 -5.67 -11.68 -7.46
CA GLY A 236 -5.01 -12.75 -8.21
C GLY A 236 -5.34 -12.67 -9.69
N ARG A 237 -6.61 -12.45 -10.04
CA ARG A 237 -7.06 -12.30 -11.42
C ARG A 237 -6.43 -11.07 -12.11
N SER A 238 -6.43 -9.92 -11.43
CA SER A 238 -5.84 -8.68 -11.94
C SER A 238 -4.34 -8.85 -12.17
N TYR A 239 -3.63 -9.44 -11.21
CA TYR A 239 -2.21 -9.73 -11.33
C TYR A 239 -1.88 -10.59 -12.57
N ALA A 240 -2.62 -11.68 -12.78
CA ALA A 240 -2.42 -12.54 -13.95
C ALA A 240 -2.77 -11.83 -15.26
N ALA A 241 -3.86 -11.04 -15.30
CA ALA A 241 -4.26 -10.28 -16.48
C ALA A 241 -3.17 -9.28 -16.89
N THR A 242 -2.58 -8.56 -15.93
CA THR A 242 -1.45 -7.65 -16.20
C THR A 242 -0.23 -8.42 -16.76
N ARG A 243 0.09 -9.58 -16.20
CA ARG A 243 1.19 -10.41 -16.73
C ARG A 243 0.92 -10.95 -18.12
N CYS A 244 -0.32 -11.25 -18.47
CA CYS A 244 -0.70 -11.71 -19.81
C CYS A 244 -0.32 -10.73 -20.92
N LEU A 245 -0.21 -9.43 -20.62
CA LEU A 245 0.25 -8.43 -21.58
C LEU A 245 1.70 -8.67 -22.05
N LEU A 246 2.48 -9.37 -21.20
CA LEU A 246 3.90 -9.69 -21.44
C LEU A 246 4.11 -11.15 -21.87
N LEU A 247 3.10 -12.03 -21.64
CA LEU A 247 3.19 -13.48 -21.87
C LEU A 247 2.38 -13.84 -23.12
N GLY A 248 3.02 -14.44 -24.09
CA GLY A 248 2.32 -15.06 -25.23
C GLY A 248 1.61 -16.37 -24.83
N SER A 249 1.89 -17.47 -25.55
CA SER A 249 1.33 -18.81 -25.24
C SER A 249 1.78 -19.40 -23.89
N GLU A 250 2.83 -18.87 -23.28
CA GLU A 250 3.34 -19.29 -21.95
C GLU A 250 2.30 -19.12 -20.83
N ARG A 251 1.30 -18.25 -21.00
CA ARG A 251 0.21 -18.04 -20.03
C ARG A 251 -0.49 -19.35 -19.65
N PHE A 252 -0.65 -20.29 -20.58
CA PHE A 252 -1.30 -21.57 -20.30
C PHE A 252 -0.45 -22.46 -19.38
N ALA A 253 0.89 -22.42 -19.51
CA ALA A 253 1.78 -23.11 -18.57
C ALA A 253 1.67 -22.50 -17.17
N TYR A 254 1.58 -21.17 -17.05
CA TYR A 254 1.35 -20.52 -15.77
C TYR A 254 0.00 -20.92 -15.18
N ALA A 255 -1.09 -20.93 -15.97
CA ALA A 255 -2.40 -21.41 -15.51
C ALA A 255 -2.34 -22.83 -14.95
N LEU A 256 -1.62 -23.73 -15.60
CA LEU A 256 -1.45 -25.13 -15.17
C LEU A 256 -0.65 -25.25 -13.86
N LEU A 257 0.26 -24.32 -13.58
CA LEU A 257 1.10 -24.31 -12.38
C LEU A 257 0.45 -23.63 -11.19
N THR A 258 -0.65 -22.88 -11.38
CA THR A 258 -1.32 -22.15 -10.28
C THR A 258 -1.76 -23.03 -9.10
N PRO A 259 -2.17 -24.31 -9.25
CA PRO A 259 -2.53 -25.16 -8.10
C PRO A 259 -1.38 -25.38 -7.10
N ILE A 260 -0.13 -25.20 -7.52
CA ILE A 260 1.06 -25.35 -6.65
C ILE A 260 1.33 -24.06 -5.87
N LEU A 261 0.86 -22.91 -6.36
CA LEU A 261 1.15 -21.60 -5.77
C LEU A 261 0.79 -21.49 -4.29
N PRO A 262 -0.37 -21.95 -3.80
CA PRO A 262 -0.72 -21.82 -2.38
C PRO A 262 0.35 -22.41 -1.46
N MET A 263 0.88 -23.58 -1.81
CA MET A 263 1.91 -24.24 -1.00
C MET A 263 3.25 -23.51 -1.07
N LEU A 264 3.64 -23.05 -2.26
CA LEU A 264 4.86 -22.27 -2.45
C LEU A 264 4.81 -20.95 -1.69
N MET A 265 3.68 -20.23 -1.78
CA MET A 265 3.47 -18.96 -1.10
C MET A 265 3.42 -19.16 0.43
N ALA A 266 2.71 -20.18 0.92
CA ALA A 266 2.67 -20.52 2.33
C ALA A 266 4.08 -20.88 2.87
N PHE A 267 4.88 -21.63 2.11
CA PHE A 267 6.25 -21.93 2.48
C PHE A 267 7.11 -20.65 2.58
N ARG A 268 7.05 -19.76 1.58
CA ARG A 268 7.78 -18.48 1.61
C ARG A 268 7.37 -17.60 2.79
N LEU A 269 6.06 -17.52 3.04
CA LEU A 269 5.49 -16.78 4.16
C LEU A 269 6.00 -17.33 5.50
N THR A 270 5.91 -18.63 5.72
CA THR A 270 6.37 -19.25 6.97
C THR A 270 7.88 -19.09 7.18
N VAL A 271 8.68 -19.16 6.12
CA VAL A 271 10.13 -18.87 6.19
C VAL A 271 10.37 -17.41 6.59
N ASN A 272 9.62 -16.45 6.04
CA ASN A 272 9.75 -15.04 6.43
C ASN A 272 9.42 -14.84 7.90
N VAL A 273 8.29 -15.37 8.37
CA VAL A 273 7.87 -15.28 9.78
C VAL A 273 8.91 -15.95 10.71
N ALA A 274 9.41 -17.12 10.33
CA ALA A 274 10.43 -17.83 11.12
C ALA A 274 11.74 -17.03 11.20
N LYS A 275 12.20 -16.41 10.11
CA LYS A 275 13.39 -15.55 10.07
C LYS A 275 13.25 -14.35 11.01
N ARG A 276 12.04 -13.75 11.10
CA ARG A 276 11.76 -12.62 12.00
C ARG A 276 11.65 -13.04 13.47
N ARG A 277 11.48 -14.33 13.77
CA ARG A 277 11.29 -14.89 15.13
C ARG A 277 10.16 -14.22 15.91
N ARG A 278 9.21 -13.60 15.21
CA ARG A 278 8.08 -12.86 15.77
C ARG A 278 6.78 -13.26 15.09
N GLY A 279 5.70 -13.37 15.86
CA GLY A 279 4.38 -13.72 15.32
C GLY A 279 4.20 -15.20 14.93
N ILE A 280 5.15 -16.09 15.24
CA ILE A 280 5.11 -17.52 14.86
C ILE A 280 3.81 -18.18 15.36
N ARG A 281 3.45 -17.97 16.65
CA ARG A 281 2.22 -18.52 17.21
C ARG A 281 0.98 -18.02 16.46
N LYS A 282 0.89 -16.72 16.19
CA LYS A 282 -0.21 -16.12 15.42
C LYS A 282 -0.28 -16.64 13.98
N CYS A 283 0.88 -16.87 13.36
CA CYS A 283 0.96 -17.47 12.03
C CYS A 283 0.42 -18.92 12.05
N LEU A 284 0.76 -19.71 13.05
CA LEU A 284 0.24 -21.08 13.21
C LEU A 284 -1.27 -21.08 13.46
N GLU A 285 -1.76 -20.22 14.36
CA GLU A 285 -3.19 -20.06 14.63
C GLU A 285 -3.99 -19.63 13.38
N ALA A 286 -3.44 -18.74 12.57
CA ALA A 286 -4.05 -18.21 11.35
C ALA A 286 -3.82 -19.10 10.11
N PHE A 287 -2.98 -20.15 10.19
CA PHE A 287 -2.51 -20.91 9.04
C PHE A 287 -3.62 -21.52 8.17
N PRO A 288 -4.72 -22.09 8.72
CA PRO A 288 -5.82 -22.58 7.89
C PRO A 288 -6.47 -21.46 7.05
N VAL A 289 -6.62 -20.26 7.63
CA VAL A 289 -7.16 -19.09 6.93
C VAL A 289 -6.16 -18.57 5.88
N ILE A 290 -4.86 -18.57 6.20
CA ILE A 290 -3.79 -18.23 5.25
C ILE A 290 -3.89 -19.13 4.02
N LEU A 291 -3.96 -20.45 4.19
CA LEU A 291 -4.08 -21.39 3.07
C LEU A 291 -5.34 -21.13 2.22
N LEU A 292 -6.47 -20.83 2.85
CA LEU A 292 -7.70 -20.48 2.15
C LEU A 292 -7.51 -19.21 1.30
N LEU A 293 -6.91 -18.15 1.87
CA LEU A 293 -6.66 -16.90 1.17
C LEU A 293 -5.68 -17.06 0.00
N LEU A 294 -4.60 -17.82 0.21
CA LEU A 294 -3.63 -18.13 -0.85
C LEU A 294 -4.25 -19.00 -1.97
N SER A 295 -5.14 -19.92 -1.62
CA SER A 295 -5.89 -20.73 -2.60
C SER A 295 -6.86 -19.86 -3.41
N ALA A 296 -7.53 -18.90 -2.77
CA ALA A 296 -8.38 -17.94 -3.46
C ALA A 296 -7.57 -17.05 -4.43
N TRP A 297 -6.38 -16.58 -4.01
CA TRP A 297 -5.45 -15.87 -4.89
C TRP A 297 -5.07 -16.73 -6.11
N ALA A 298 -4.62 -17.96 -5.89
CA ALA A 298 -4.20 -18.86 -6.96
C ALA A 298 -5.33 -19.17 -7.94
N LEU A 299 -6.55 -19.35 -7.45
CA LEU A 299 -7.74 -19.51 -8.29
C LEU A 299 -8.00 -18.25 -9.13
N GLY A 300 -7.92 -17.08 -8.53
CA GLY A 300 -8.02 -15.80 -9.24
C GLY A 300 -6.95 -15.68 -10.33
N GLU A 301 -5.70 -15.98 -10.00
CA GLU A 301 -4.58 -15.95 -10.94
C GLU A 301 -4.78 -16.93 -12.11
N MET A 302 -5.23 -18.15 -11.84
CA MET A 302 -5.60 -19.12 -12.88
C MET A 302 -6.67 -18.56 -13.83
N MET A 303 -7.74 -17.94 -13.28
CA MET A 303 -8.80 -17.32 -14.07
C MET A 303 -8.31 -16.13 -14.90
N GLY A 304 -7.27 -15.44 -14.46
CA GLY A 304 -6.68 -14.32 -15.17
C GLY A 304 -5.77 -14.75 -16.34
N TYR A 305 -5.14 -15.93 -16.25
CA TYR A 305 -4.33 -16.50 -17.34
C TYR A 305 -5.17 -17.17 -18.45
N LEU A 306 -6.36 -17.66 -18.11
CA LEU A 306 -7.31 -18.27 -19.08
C LEU A 306 -8.09 -17.21 -19.85
#